data_0295db8842b20588211937a486cad7c2
#
_entry.id   0295db8842b20588211937a486cad7c2
#
_cell.length_a   1.000
_cell.length_b   1.000
_cell.length_c   1.000
_cell.angle_alpha   90.00
_cell.angle_beta   90.00
_cell.angle_gamma   90.00
#
_symmetry.space_group_name_H-M   'P 1'
#
loop_
_entity.id
_entity.type
_entity.pdbx_description
1 polymer ?
#
loop_
_entity_poly.entity_id
_entity_poly.type
_entity_poly.pdbx_seq_one_letter_code
_entity_poly.pdbx_strand_id
1 'polypeptide(L)'
;MLIYGGIQWNACVNFLPLWLAPNMVTLLGFFFVLGNVFLLQIMDPELQGPKQAWVCYSYAFGVWAYSTMDNIDGKQARRTGTSSGLGELFDHGIDSLNCTLASLLETSAMGLGPTRLGESLNSDYATLRPNAVLQRSLGGLEKPCRVCR
;
A
#
# COMPACT_ATOMS: atom_id res chain seq x y z
N MET A 1 -23.00 -6.34 -8.61
CA MET A 1 -22.15 -5.61 -7.66
C MET A 1 -21.89 -4.15 -8.04
N LEU A 2 -21.90 -3.79 -9.32
CA LEU A 2 -21.70 -2.40 -9.82
C LEU A 2 -22.85 -1.41 -9.52
N ILE A 3 -24.06 -1.87 -9.26
CA ILE A 3 -25.24 -1.02 -9.04
C ILE A 3 -25.25 -0.38 -7.64
N TYR A 4 -24.75 -1.08 -6.64
CA TYR A 4 -24.70 -0.57 -5.26
C TYR A 4 -23.66 0.55 -5.07
N GLY A 5 -22.53 0.48 -5.75
CA GLY A 5 -21.51 1.54 -5.72
C GLY A 5 -22.03 2.87 -6.29
N GLY A 6 -22.81 2.83 -7.39
CA GLY A 6 -23.35 4.03 -8.01
C GLY A 6 -24.31 4.84 -7.13
N ILE A 7 -25.08 4.18 -6.28
CA ILE A 7 -26.06 4.83 -5.39
C ILE A 7 -25.37 5.51 -4.20
N GLN A 8 -24.37 4.87 -3.62
CA GLN A 8 -23.60 5.41 -2.49
C GLN A 8 -22.83 6.69 -2.87
N TRP A 9 -22.14 6.67 -4.01
CA TRP A 9 -21.37 7.82 -4.49
C TRP A 9 -22.25 9.02 -4.87
N ASN A 10 -23.47 8.80 -5.38
CA ASN A 10 -24.42 9.88 -5.68
C ASN A 10 -24.92 10.56 -4.39
N ALA A 11 -25.07 9.85 -3.31
CA ALA A 11 -25.40 10.44 -2.01
C ALA A 11 -24.24 11.29 -1.46
N CYS A 12 -23.00 10.80 -1.58
CA CYS A 12 -21.80 11.52 -1.15
C CYS A 12 -21.58 12.82 -1.94
N VAL A 13 -21.80 12.81 -3.26
CA VAL A 13 -21.68 14.03 -4.09
C VAL A 13 -22.67 15.10 -3.69
N ASN A 14 -23.88 14.72 -3.23
CA ASN A 14 -24.87 15.69 -2.75
C ASN A 14 -24.47 16.41 -1.46
N PHE A 15 -23.55 15.83 -0.69
CA PHE A 15 -23.00 16.42 0.52
C PHE A 15 -21.92 17.49 0.20
N LEU A 16 -21.34 17.44 -1.00
CA LEU A 16 -20.35 18.42 -1.42
C LEU A 16 -21.00 19.72 -1.91
N PRO A 17 -20.53 20.88 -1.44
CA PRO A 17 -21.02 22.16 -1.91
C PRO A 17 -20.64 22.38 -3.39
N LEU A 18 -21.52 23.00 -4.15
CA LEU A 18 -21.33 23.28 -5.59
C LEU A 18 -20.16 24.23 -5.92
N TRP A 19 -19.71 24.99 -4.92
CA TRP A 19 -18.58 25.91 -5.10
C TRP A 19 -17.21 25.21 -5.00
N LEU A 20 -17.18 23.94 -4.55
CA LEU A 20 -15.95 23.18 -4.42
C LEU A 20 -15.53 22.64 -5.79
N ALA A 21 -14.37 23.10 -6.28
CA ALA A 21 -13.83 22.62 -7.56
C ALA A 21 -13.46 21.12 -7.45
N PRO A 22 -13.70 20.33 -8.52
CA PRO A 22 -13.37 18.89 -8.52
C PRO A 22 -11.92 18.62 -8.14
N ASN A 23 -10.97 19.38 -8.69
CA ASN A 23 -9.55 19.26 -8.41
C ASN A 23 -9.19 19.47 -6.93
N MET A 24 -10.01 20.22 -6.18
CA MET A 24 -9.83 20.36 -4.73
C MET A 24 -10.27 19.12 -3.98
N VAL A 25 -11.26 18.39 -4.49
CA VAL A 25 -11.70 17.11 -3.91
C VAL A 25 -10.58 16.06 -4.08
N THR A 26 -10.00 15.95 -5.28
CA THR A 26 -8.85 15.08 -5.57
C THR A 26 -7.68 15.41 -4.65
N LEU A 27 -7.31 16.71 -4.53
CA LEU A 27 -6.25 17.16 -3.64
C LEU A 27 -6.53 16.83 -2.16
N LEU A 28 -7.75 17.01 -1.70
CA LEU A 28 -8.13 16.69 -0.33
C LEU A 28 -7.92 15.20 -0.03
N GLY A 29 -8.34 14.33 -0.95
CA GLY A 29 -8.07 12.89 -0.87
C GLY A 29 -6.57 12.60 -0.82
N PHE A 30 -5.79 13.25 -1.68
CA PHE A 30 -4.35 13.07 -1.75
C PHE A 30 -3.63 13.50 -0.46
N PHE A 31 -4.10 14.53 0.23
CA PHE A 31 -3.55 14.93 1.53
C PHE A 31 -3.69 13.85 2.61
N PHE A 32 -4.73 13.02 2.57
CA PHE A 32 -4.84 11.88 3.48
C PHE A 32 -3.73 10.84 3.23
N VAL A 33 -3.40 10.60 1.98
CA VAL A 33 -2.29 9.68 1.62
C VAL A 33 -0.95 10.27 2.02
N LEU A 34 -0.71 11.55 1.74
CA LEU A 34 0.51 12.25 2.18
C LEU A 34 0.66 12.23 3.72
N GLY A 35 -0.42 12.43 4.46
CA GLY A 35 -0.42 12.33 5.92
C GLY A 35 0.00 10.93 6.40
N ASN A 36 -0.45 9.89 5.73
CA ASN A 36 -0.04 8.52 6.05
C ASN A 36 1.41 8.23 5.65
N VAL A 37 1.91 8.79 4.54
CA VAL A 37 3.33 8.69 4.17
C VAL A 37 4.21 9.41 5.19
N PHE A 38 3.77 10.55 5.70
CA PHE A 38 4.46 11.24 6.78
C PHE A 38 4.46 10.42 8.09
N LEU A 39 3.33 9.79 8.40
CA LEU A 39 3.22 8.87 9.53
C LEU A 39 4.15 7.67 9.37
N LEU A 40 4.23 7.09 8.16
CA LEU A 40 5.16 6.03 7.81
C LEU A 40 6.61 6.44 8.10
N GLN A 41 7.01 7.63 7.66
CA GLN A 41 8.37 8.14 7.83
C GLN A 41 8.78 8.25 9.30
N ILE A 42 7.81 8.51 10.19
CA ILE A 42 8.05 8.63 11.65
C ILE A 42 8.04 7.27 12.32
N MET A 43 7.10 6.39 11.94
CA MET A 43 6.81 5.17 12.68
C MET A 43 7.55 3.95 12.15
N ASP A 44 7.83 3.88 10.85
CA ASP A 44 8.44 2.73 10.19
C ASP A 44 9.31 3.13 8.99
N PRO A 45 10.40 3.91 9.19
CA PRO A 45 11.26 4.36 8.10
C PRO A 45 11.96 3.20 7.36
N GLU A 46 12.10 2.06 8.00
CA GLU A 46 12.76 0.85 7.47
C GLU A 46 11.80 -0.09 6.73
N LEU A 47 10.51 0.23 6.69
CA LEU A 47 9.46 -0.59 6.05
C LEU A 47 9.42 -2.05 6.57
N GLN A 48 9.75 -2.24 7.85
CA GLN A 48 9.78 -3.56 8.49
C GLN A 48 8.40 -4.04 8.97
N GLY A 49 7.41 -3.21 8.85
CA GLY A 49 6.07 -3.40 9.35
C GLY A 49 5.79 -2.63 10.63
N PRO A 50 4.68 -1.89 10.66
CA PRO A 50 4.35 -1.08 11.82
C PRO A 50 4.12 -1.96 13.05
N LYS A 51 4.81 -1.62 14.14
CA LYS A 51 4.72 -2.34 15.42
C LYS A 51 3.34 -2.21 16.07
N GLN A 52 2.54 -1.24 15.65
CA GLN A 52 1.25 -0.90 16.24
C GLN A 52 0.14 -1.08 15.18
N ALA A 53 -0.86 -1.88 15.50
CA ALA A 53 -1.97 -2.20 14.59
C ALA A 53 -2.76 -0.97 14.10
N TRP A 54 -2.90 0.08 14.93
CA TRP A 54 -3.62 1.29 14.55
C TRP A 54 -2.99 2.02 13.35
N VAL A 55 -1.68 1.88 13.15
CA VAL A 55 -0.96 2.46 12.01
C VAL A 55 -1.42 1.80 10.70
N CYS A 56 -1.58 0.48 10.67
CA CYS A 56 -2.14 -0.23 9.53
C CYS A 56 -3.57 0.23 9.21
N TYR A 57 -4.40 0.44 10.24
CA TYR A 57 -5.75 0.96 10.04
C TYR A 57 -5.73 2.38 9.48
N SER A 58 -4.77 3.23 9.90
CA SER A 58 -4.58 4.57 9.36
C SER A 58 -4.22 4.52 7.86
N TYR A 59 -3.32 3.61 7.46
CA TYR A 59 -2.95 3.43 6.05
C TYR A 59 -4.16 3.00 5.20
N ALA A 60 -4.90 2.00 5.68
CA ALA A 60 -6.12 1.53 5.00
C ALA A 60 -7.16 2.64 4.88
N PHE A 61 -7.36 3.43 5.94
CA PHE A 61 -8.29 4.56 5.94
C PHE A 61 -7.85 5.64 4.94
N GLY A 62 -6.57 5.98 4.89
CA GLY A 62 -6.06 7.00 3.96
C GLY A 62 -6.25 6.62 2.50
N VAL A 63 -5.93 5.38 2.14
CA VAL A 63 -6.14 4.86 0.77
C VAL A 63 -7.62 4.78 0.44
N TRP A 64 -8.46 4.34 1.39
CA TRP A 64 -9.91 4.30 1.22
C TRP A 64 -10.51 5.71 1.05
N ALA A 65 -10.06 6.67 1.85
CA ALA A 65 -10.51 8.07 1.75
C ALA A 65 -10.13 8.67 0.40
N TYR A 66 -8.90 8.45 -0.07
CA TYR A 66 -8.47 8.88 -1.40
C TYR A 66 -9.37 8.28 -2.49
N SER A 67 -9.52 6.96 -2.51
CA SER A 67 -10.36 6.25 -3.50
C SER A 67 -11.81 6.75 -3.49
N THR A 68 -12.32 7.14 -2.32
CA THR A 68 -13.67 7.72 -2.20
C THR A 68 -13.73 9.10 -2.84
N MET A 69 -12.75 9.98 -2.57
CA MET A 69 -12.69 11.35 -3.13
C MET A 69 -12.52 11.33 -4.65
N ASP A 70 -11.65 10.44 -5.15
CA ASP A 70 -11.41 10.20 -6.57
C ASP A 70 -12.69 9.77 -7.33
N ASN A 71 -13.48 8.88 -6.75
CA ASN A 71 -14.76 8.50 -7.33
C ASN A 71 -15.83 9.62 -7.30
N ILE A 72 -15.66 10.59 -6.41
CA ILE A 72 -16.61 11.70 -6.23
C ILE A 72 -16.26 12.87 -7.15
N ASP A 73 -14.98 13.18 -7.37
CA ASP A 73 -14.55 14.37 -8.13
C ASP A 73 -14.98 14.33 -9.60
N GLY A 74 -14.90 13.19 -10.28
CA GLY A 74 -15.42 13.01 -11.63
C GLY A 74 -16.95 13.23 -11.72
N LYS A 75 -17.70 12.89 -10.67
CA LYS A 75 -19.14 13.21 -10.59
C LYS A 75 -19.37 14.68 -10.31
N GLN A 76 -18.56 15.27 -9.44
CA GLN A 76 -18.60 16.70 -9.15
C GLN A 76 -18.29 17.53 -10.40
N ALA A 77 -17.29 17.14 -11.21
CA ALA A 77 -16.94 17.79 -12.46
C ALA A 77 -18.12 17.82 -13.45
N ARG A 78 -18.84 16.72 -13.56
CA ARG A 78 -20.05 16.63 -14.39
C ARG A 78 -21.19 17.48 -13.85
N ARG A 79 -21.37 17.54 -12.53
CA ARG A 79 -22.42 18.31 -11.86
C ARG A 79 -22.21 19.82 -11.96
N THR A 80 -20.95 20.25 -11.88
CA THR A 80 -20.57 21.68 -11.97
C THR A 80 -20.36 22.17 -13.41
N GLY A 81 -20.34 21.26 -14.40
CA GLY A 81 -20.04 21.60 -15.78
C GLY A 81 -18.61 22.09 -16.02
N THR A 82 -17.71 21.82 -15.08
CA THR A 82 -16.30 22.24 -15.13
C THR A 82 -15.35 21.15 -15.64
N SER A 83 -15.89 20.12 -16.31
CA SER A 83 -15.09 19.09 -16.94
C SER A 83 -14.21 19.73 -18.03
N SER A 84 -12.90 19.70 -17.83
CA SER A 84 -11.91 20.21 -18.77
C SER A 84 -10.77 19.21 -18.93
N GLY A 85 -10.17 19.16 -20.13
CA GLY A 85 -9.05 18.26 -20.41
C GLY A 85 -7.83 18.51 -19.48
N LEU A 86 -7.67 19.74 -18.99
CA LEU A 86 -6.62 20.10 -18.04
C LEU A 86 -6.92 19.57 -16.64
N GLY A 87 -8.20 19.55 -16.23
CA GLY A 87 -8.63 18.93 -14.98
C GLY A 87 -8.43 17.41 -15.00
N GLU A 88 -8.75 16.77 -16.10
CA GLU A 88 -8.55 15.33 -16.30
C GLU A 88 -7.06 14.94 -16.30
N LEU A 89 -6.20 15.77 -16.92
CA LEU A 89 -4.75 15.56 -16.86
C LEU A 89 -4.20 15.72 -15.45
N PHE A 90 -4.71 16.66 -14.67
CA PHE A 90 -4.34 16.88 -13.29
C PHE A 90 -4.72 15.69 -12.42
N ASP A 91 -5.92 15.16 -12.58
CA ASP A 91 -6.44 13.98 -11.89
C ASP A 91 -5.56 12.75 -12.15
N HIS A 92 -5.29 12.42 -13.41
CA HIS A 92 -4.37 11.33 -13.77
C HIS A 92 -2.95 11.52 -13.23
N GLY A 93 -2.47 12.76 -13.12
CA GLY A 93 -1.18 13.08 -12.50
C GLY A 93 -1.17 12.74 -11.01
N ILE A 94 -2.20 13.12 -10.28
CA ILE A 94 -2.36 12.81 -8.87
C ILE A 94 -2.54 11.30 -8.64
N ASP A 95 -3.31 10.62 -9.48
CA ASP A 95 -3.48 9.17 -9.45
C ASP A 95 -2.14 8.43 -9.57
N SER A 96 -1.31 8.84 -10.52
CA SER A 96 0.02 8.25 -10.72
C SER A 96 0.91 8.40 -9.50
N LEU A 97 0.89 9.58 -8.86
CA LEU A 97 1.60 9.83 -7.61
C LEU A 97 1.02 8.99 -6.47
N ASN A 98 -0.31 8.92 -6.38
CA ASN A 98 -0.99 8.14 -5.36
C ASN A 98 -0.67 6.66 -5.46
N CYS A 99 -0.65 6.06 -6.66
CA CYS A 99 -0.27 4.66 -6.86
C CYS A 99 1.14 4.38 -6.30
N THR A 100 2.09 5.28 -6.52
CA THR A 100 3.46 5.15 -6.00
C THR A 100 3.48 5.25 -4.47
N LEU A 101 2.78 6.21 -3.88
CA LEU A 101 2.75 6.40 -2.43
C LEU A 101 1.97 5.29 -1.73
N ALA A 102 0.85 4.85 -2.31
CA ALA A 102 0.06 3.73 -1.77
C ALA A 102 0.86 2.43 -1.75
N SER A 103 1.67 2.16 -2.78
CA SER A 103 2.53 0.97 -2.80
C SER A 103 3.63 1.01 -1.72
N LEU A 104 4.11 2.19 -1.32
CA LEU A 104 5.00 2.33 -0.17
C LEU A 104 4.30 1.98 1.15
N LEU A 105 3.07 2.45 1.35
CA LEU A 105 2.26 2.13 2.53
C LEU A 105 1.95 0.63 2.59
N GLU A 106 1.64 0.02 1.46
CA GLU A 106 1.37 -1.42 1.36
C GLU A 106 2.63 -2.25 1.65
N THR A 107 3.79 -1.84 1.12
CA THR A 107 5.08 -2.47 1.39
C THR A 107 5.43 -2.44 2.87
N SER A 108 5.20 -1.31 3.53
CA SER A 108 5.38 -1.20 4.99
C SER A 108 4.37 -2.06 5.73
N ALA A 109 3.09 -2.02 5.36
CA ALA A 109 2.05 -2.83 6.03
C ALA A 109 2.35 -4.32 5.99
N MET A 110 2.98 -4.80 4.90
CA MET A 110 3.42 -6.18 4.73
C MET A 110 4.80 -6.48 5.36
N GLY A 111 5.53 -5.46 5.80
CA GLY A 111 6.87 -5.59 6.35
C GLY A 111 7.90 -6.09 5.32
N LEU A 112 7.74 -5.71 4.06
CA LEU A 112 8.60 -6.12 2.94
C LEU A 112 9.75 -5.13 2.69
N GLY A 113 10.26 -4.49 3.75
CA GLY A 113 11.39 -3.57 3.64
C GLY A 113 12.68 -4.23 3.12
N PRO A 114 13.63 -3.42 2.64
CA PRO A 114 14.86 -3.92 1.99
C PRO A 114 15.70 -4.81 2.90
N THR A 115 15.69 -4.58 4.20
CA THR A 115 16.35 -5.43 5.21
C THR A 115 15.74 -6.81 5.28
N ARG A 116 14.42 -6.92 5.30
CA ARG A 116 13.70 -8.20 5.33
C ARG A 116 13.88 -8.99 4.06
N LEU A 117 13.81 -8.33 2.91
CA LEU A 117 14.08 -8.97 1.61
C LEU A 117 15.53 -9.45 1.54
N GLY A 118 16.48 -8.66 2.02
CA GLY A 118 17.90 -9.05 2.09
C GLY A 118 18.14 -10.26 2.99
N GLU A 119 17.51 -10.33 4.17
CA GLU A 119 17.58 -11.46 5.07
C GLU A 119 16.96 -12.73 4.47
N SER A 120 15.80 -12.61 3.85
CA SER A 120 15.12 -13.73 3.19
C SER A 120 15.96 -14.30 2.04
N LEU A 121 16.45 -13.43 1.16
CA LEU A 121 17.32 -13.84 0.06
C LEU A 121 18.62 -14.48 0.56
N ASN A 122 19.26 -13.89 1.57
CA ASN A 122 20.49 -14.45 2.13
C ASN A 122 20.25 -15.82 2.80
N SER A 123 19.11 -16.01 3.45
CA SER A 123 18.71 -17.30 4.01
C SER A 123 18.52 -18.35 2.91
N ASP A 124 17.87 -17.98 1.81
CA ASP A 124 17.65 -18.89 0.68
C ASP A 124 18.97 -19.23 -0.01
N TYR A 125 19.85 -18.25 -0.22
CA TYR A 125 21.20 -18.51 -0.76
C TYR A 125 22.06 -19.37 0.19
N ALA A 126 21.92 -19.21 1.50
CA ALA A 126 22.63 -20.03 2.47
C ALA A 126 22.19 -21.51 2.43
N THR A 127 20.89 -21.75 2.20
CA THR A 127 20.37 -23.12 2.06
C THR A 127 20.74 -23.78 0.72
N LEU A 128 20.95 -22.97 -0.33
CA LEU A 128 21.34 -23.42 -1.66
C LEU A 128 22.86 -23.62 -1.83
N ARG A 129 23.68 -23.25 -0.85
CA ARG A 129 25.12 -23.50 -0.90
C ARG A 129 25.40 -25.01 -1.02
N PRO A 130 26.19 -25.45 -2.01
CA PRO A 130 26.48 -26.88 -2.22
C PRO A 130 27.01 -27.57 -0.96
N ASN A 131 27.76 -26.85 -0.14
CA ASN A 131 28.35 -27.36 1.13
C ASN A 131 27.27 -27.63 2.20
N ALA A 132 26.17 -26.85 2.24
CA ALA A 132 25.09 -27.08 3.20
C ALA A 132 24.26 -28.31 2.81
N VAL A 133 24.07 -28.53 1.52
CA VAL A 133 23.39 -29.72 0.99
C VAL A 133 24.24 -30.98 1.25
N LEU A 134 25.57 -30.90 1.01
CA LEU A 134 26.51 -32.00 1.29
C LEU A 134 26.57 -32.32 2.78
N GLN A 135 26.64 -31.34 3.67
CA GLN A 135 26.63 -31.57 5.13
C GLN A 135 25.33 -32.19 5.62
N ARG A 136 24.18 -31.84 5.06
CA ARG A 136 22.91 -32.52 5.37
C ARG A 136 22.90 -33.97 4.91
N SER A 137 23.44 -34.26 3.74
CA SER A 137 23.55 -35.64 3.22
C SER A 137 24.57 -36.49 4.00
N LEU A 138 25.69 -35.91 4.44
CA LEU A 138 26.72 -36.59 5.20
C LEU A 138 26.39 -36.72 6.71
N GLY A 139 25.72 -35.72 7.30
CA GLY A 139 25.27 -35.77 8.70
C GLY A 139 24.17 -36.80 8.98
N GLY A 140 23.53 -37.33 7.93
CA GLY A 140 22.62 -38.47 8.02
C GLY A 140 23.35 -39.83 8.13
N LEU A 141 24.65 -39.88 7.82
CA LEU A 141 25.47 -41.10 7.82
C LEU A 141 26.30 -41.27 9.10
N GLU A 142 26.48 -40.22 9.89
CA GLU A 142 27.16 -40.27 11.20
C GLU A 142 26.19 -40.50 12.37
N LYS A 143 25.36 -41.54 12.30
CA LYS A 143 24.81 -42.11 13.53
C LYS A 143 25.81 -43.15 14.01
N PRO A 144 26.50 -42.95 15.18
CA PRO A 144 27.35 -43.97 15.70
C PRO A 144 26.51 -45.20 16.01
N CYS A 145 26.94 -46.29 15.41
CA CYS A 145 26.35 -47.62 15.66
C CYS A 145 26.44 -47.93 17.15
N ARG A 146 25.31 -47.83 17.85
CA ARG A 146 25.18 -48.14 19.29
C ARG A 146 24.98 -49.64 19.50
N VAL A 147 25.93 -50.43 18.96
CA VAL A 147 25.98 -51.87 19.25
C VAL A 147 27.45 -52.26 19.36
N CYS A 148 28.05 -51.95 20.50
CA CYS A 148 29.22 -52.66 21.07
C CYS A 148 29.34 -52.19 22.51
N ARG A 149 28.54 -52.85 23.38
CA ARG A 149 28.86 -53.06 24.81
C ARG A 149 28.05 -54.25 25.29
#